data_e155ad50dcb2468c5df14175defdeb7a
#
_entry.id   e155ad50dcb2468c5df14175defdeb7a
#
_cell.length_a   1.000
_cell.length_b   1.000
_cell.length_c   1.000
_cell.angle_alpha   90.00
_cell.angle_beta   90.00
_cell.angle_gamma   90.00
#
_symmetry.space_group_name_H-M   'P 1'
#
loop_
_entity.id
_entity.type
_entity.pdbx_description
1 polymer ?
#
loop_
_entity_poly.entity_id
_entity_poly.type
_entity_poly.pdbx_seq_one_letter_code
_entity_poly.pdbx_strand_id
1 'polypeptide(L)'
;MFRTMRSNLKERNKPAMIRTYQPADLDRLMQLWLQGNLQAHPFVPASYWEENAADVRRQLPQARLFLYEDAQGVQGFLGLVDGYIAGIFVDAAARSKGIGHALIERAKQAEQKLTLQVYLQNERACRFYRREGFVEARRGTDPATGQMELQMIWTR
;
A
#
# COMPACT_ATOMS: atom_id res chain seq x y z
N MET A 1 -3.45 19.42 33.70
CA MET A 1 -4.72 19.43 32.94
C MET A 1 -4.60 20.20 31.62
N PHE A 2 -4.14 21.42 31.59
CA PHE A 2 -4.01 22.23 30.38
C PHE A 2 -2.86 21.79 29.45
N ARG A 3 -1.79 21.16 29.94
CA ARG A 3 -0.70 20.62 29.13
C ARG A 3 -1.12 19.46 28.23
N THR A 4 -2.03 18.61 28.69
CA THR A 4 -2.51 17.44 27.96
C THR A 4 -3.44 17.85 26.81
N MET A 5 -4.24 18.91 26.98
CA MET A 5 -5.10 19.44 25.92
C MET A 5 -4.31 20.12 24.80
N ARG A 6 -3.18 20.79 25.13
CA ARG A 6 -2.33 21.45 24.12
C ARG A 6 -1.55 20.45 23.27
N SER A 7 -1.10 19.32 23.85
CA SER A 7 -0.44 18.27 23.09
C SER A 7 -1.43 17.57 22.16
N ASN A 8 -2.64 17.29 22.63
CA ASN A 8 -3.68 16.67 21.81
C ASN A 8 -4.12 17.57 20.64
N LEU A 9 -4.16 18.88 20.82
CA LEU A 9 -4.48 19.84 19.75
C LEU A 9 -3.37 19.95 18.73
N LYS A 10 -2.09 19.89 19.14
CA LYS A 10 -0.94 19.86 18.24
C LYS A 10 -0.91 18.58 17.41
N GLU A 11 -1.23 17.43 18.01
CA GLU A 11 -1.31 16.15 17.30
C GLU A 11 -2.48 16.10 16.33
N ARG A 12 -3.66 16.65 16.69
CA ARG A 12 -4.83 16.72 15.82
C ARG A 12 -4.67 17.63 14.62
N ASN A 13 -3.80 18.63 14.72
CA ASN A 13 -3.51 19.59 13.64
C ASN A 13 -2.21 19.29 12.90
N LYS A 14 -1.58 18.14 13.14
CA LYS A 14 -0.38 17.73 12.43
C LYS A 14 -0.71 17.52 10.95
N PRO A 15 -0.03 18.20 10.00
CA PRO A 15 -0.28 18.00 8.59
C PRO A 15 0.07 16.58 8.17
N ALA A 16 -0.67 16.05 7.20
CA ALA A 16 -0.37 14.77 6.60
C ALA A 16 0.98 14.82 5.88
N MET A 17 1.76 13.76 5.98
CA MET A 17 3.09 13.67 5.36
C MET A 17 3.40 12.25 4.94
N ILE A 18 4.25 12.13 3.92
CA ILE A 18 4.87 10.85 3.56
C ILE A 18 6.25 10.79 4.21
N ARG A 19 6.51 9.68 4.88
CA ARG A 19 7.78 9.45 5.58
C ARG A 19 8.29 8.04 5.39
N THR A 20 9.51 7.78 5.81
CA THR A 20 10.13 6.47 5.78
C THR A 20 9.71 5.60 6.97
N TYR A 21 9.90 4.30 6.83
CA TYR A 21 9.57 3.29 7.83
C TYR A 21 10.49 3.37 9.06
N GLN A 22 9.89 3.10 10.22
CA GLN A 22 10.61 2.85 11.46
C GLN A 22 10.11 1.54 12.10
N PRO A 23 10.94 0.83 12.89
CA PRO A 23 10.55 -0.47 13.45
C PRO A 23 9.23 -0.48 14.21
N ALA A 24 8.88 0.63 14.89
CA ALA A 24 7.62 0.75 15.61
C ALA A 24 6.38 0.71 14.69
N ASP A 25 6.55 0.91 13.39
CA ASP A 25 5.44 0.93 12.42
C ASP A 25 4.99 -0.48 12.01
N LEU A 26 5.80 -1.51 12.25
CA LEU A 26 5.59 -2.82 11.64
C LEU A 26 4.22 -3.42 11.92
N ASP A 27 3.75 -3.35 13.16
CA ASP A 27 2.44 -3.92 13.50
C ASP A 27 1.30 -3.22 12.75
N ARG A 28 1.37 -1.90 12.61
CA ARG A 28 0.38 -1.14 11.84
C ARG A 28 0.43 -1.51 10.35
N LEU A 29 1.62 -1.64 9.78
CA LEU A 29 1.76 -2.06 8.37
C LEU A 29 1.21 -3.46 8.14
N MET A 30 1.44 -4.38 9.05
CA MET A 30 0.89 -5.74 8.97
C MET A 30 -0.64 -5.73 9.03
N GLN A 31 -1.22 -4.89 9.87
CA GLN A 31 -2.67 -4.70 9.94
C GLN A 31 -3.23 -4.18 8.61
N LEU A 32 -2.62 -3.15 8.04
CA LEU A 32 -3.02 -2.58 6.75
C LEU A 32 -2.89 -3.62 5.63
N TRP A 33 -1.79 -4.38 5.63
CA TRP A 33 -1.55 -5.42 4.65
C TRP A 33 -2.62 -6.52 4.69
N LEU A 34 -2.90 -7.08 5.87
CA LEU A 34 -3.85 -8.17 6.01
C LEU A 34 -5.28 -7.70 5.69
N GLN A 35 -5.72 -6.62 6.31
CA GLN A 35 -7.07 -6.08 6.08
C GLN A 35 -7.28 -5.66 4.64
N GLY A 36 -6.28 -5.03 4.03
CA GLY A 36 -6.35 -4.62 2.63
C GLY A 36 -6.51 -5.79 1.67
N ASN A 37 -5.73 -6.85 1.87
CA ASN A 37 -5.83 -8.05 1.04
C ASN A 37 -7.16 -8.79 1.23
N LEU A 38 -7.62 -8.95 2.47
CA LEU A 38 -8.90 -9.61 2.75
C LEU A 38 -10.07 -8.87 2.11
N GLN A 39 -10.06 -7.55 2.13
CA GLN A 39 -11.12 -6.73 1.56
C GLN A 39 -11.07 -6.67 0.03
N ALA A 40 -9.87 -6.56 -0.54
CA ALA A 40 -9.69 -6.40 -1.97
C ALA A 40 -9.83 -7.72 -2.74
N HIS A 41 -9.58 -8.85 -2.10
CA HIS A 41 -9.46 -10.15 -2.75
C HIS A 41 -10.39 -11.21 -2.17
N PRO A 42 -11.73 -11.01 -2.19
CA PRO A 42 -12.68 -12.01 -1.67
C PRO A 42 -12.67 -13.32 -2.47
N PHE A 43 -12.12 -13.31 -3.68
CA PHE A 43 -11.95 -14.48 -4.54
C PHE A 43 -10.73 -15.33 -4.18
N VAL A 44 -9.91 -14.91 -3.20
CA VAL A 44 -8.80 -15.68 -2.64
C VAL A 44 -9.16 -16.09 -1.22
N PRO A 45 -8.95 -17.36 -0.82
CA PRO A 45 -9.23 -17.78 0.55
C PRO A 45 -8.47 -16.93 1.58
N ALA A 46 -9.15 -16.57 2.66
CA ALA A 46 -8.55 -15.78 3.75
C ALA A 46 -7.30 -16.46 4.32
N SER A 47 -7.31 -17.80 4.40
CA SER A 47 -6.17 -18.59 4.89
C SER A 47 -4.88 -18.35 4.11
N TYR A 48 -4.96 -18.06 2.81
CA TYR A 48 -3.79 -17.75 2.01
C TYR A 48 -3.03 -16.54 2.57
N TRP A 49 -3.76 -15.48 2.90
CA TRP A 49 -3.15 -14.26 3.45
C TRP A 49 -2.64 -14.50 4.88
N GLU A 50 -3.43 -15.19 5.69
CA GLU A 50 -3.08 -15.48 7.07
C GLU A 50 -1.82 -16.35 7.18
N GLU A 51 -1.69 -17.35 6.32
CA GLU A 51 -0.53 -18.24 6.27
C GLU A 51 0.74 -17.54 5.79
N ASN A 52 0.60 -16.53 4.94
CA ASN A 52 1.73 -15.75 4.42
C ASN A 52 2.14 -14.59 5.32
N ALA A 53 1.36 -14.28 6.36
CA ALA A 53 1.60 -13.10 7.20
C ALA A 53 2.98 -13.09 7.86
N ALA A 54 3.44 -14.23 8.36
CA ALA A 54 4.75 -14.31 9.01
C ALA A 54 5.90 -13.99 8.04
N ASP A 55 5.81 -14.48 6.80
CA ASP A 55 6.82 -14.20 5.76
C ASP A 55 6.81 -12.72 5.37
N VAL A 56 5.64 -12.15 5.17
CA VAL A 56 5.48 -10.72 4.83
C VAL A 56 6.06 -9.85 5.95
N ARG A 57 5.79 -10.21 7.20
CA ARG A 57 6.34 -9.50 8.36
C ARG A 57 7.87 -9.45 8.34
N ARG A 58 8.52 -10.52 7.92
CA ARG A 58 9.98 -10.55 7.78
C ARG A 58 10.47 -9.74 6.58
N GLN A 59 9.72 -9.71 5.49
CA GLN A 59 10.12 -9.06 4.24
C GLN A 59 9.91 -7.55 4.23
N LEU A 60 8.85 -7.07 4.90
CA LEU A 60 8.49 -5.65 4.86
C LEU A 60 9.64 -4.71 5.23
N PRO A 61 10.39 -4.95 6.34
CA PRO A 61 11.48 -4.04 6.70
C PRO A 61 12.64 -4.01 5.69
N GLN A 62 12.71 -4.95 4.76
CA GLN A 62 13.76 -5.03 3.74
C GLN A 62 13.39 -4.27 2.47
N ALA A 63 12.13 -3.92 2.29
CA ALA A 63 11.66 -3.10 1.16
C ALA A 63 11.88 -1.61 1.46
N ARG A 64 11.92 -0.79 0.40
CA ARG A 64 11.83 0.65 0.55
C ARG A 64 10.38 1.02 0.77
N LEU A 65 10.07 1.54 1.95
CA LEU A 65 8.71 1.81 2.38
C LEU A 65 8.44 3.30 2.45
N PHE A 66 7.34 3.73 1.85
CA PHE A 66 6.78 5.07 1.99
C PHE A 66 5.49 4.97 2.78
N LEU A 67 5.41 5.69 3.89
CA LEU A 67 4.26 5.69 4.79
C LEU A 67 3.55 7.04 4.73
N TYR A 68 2.22 6.99 4.62
CA TYR A 68 1.39 8.19 4.73
C TYR A 68 0.86 8.29 6.15
N GLU A 69 1.25 9.35 6.84
CA GLU A 69 0.86 9.61 8.23
C GLU A 69 0.08 10.91 8.32
N ASP A 70 -1.03 10.88 9.03
CA ASP A 70 -1.81 12.06 9.38
C ASP A 70 -1.98 12.17 10.91
N ALA A 71 -2.88 13.04 11.36
CA ALA A 71 -3.13 13.25 12.79
C ALA A 71 -3.60 11.99 13.52
N GLN A 72 -4.12 11.00 12.81
CA GLN A 72 -4.63 9.74 13.38
C GLN A 72 -3.62 8.60 13.28
N GLY A 73 -2.43 8.86 12.75
CA GLY A 73 -1.37 7.87 12.57
C GLY A 73 -1.16 7.47 11.12
N VAL A 74 -0.54 6.32 10.91
CA VAL A 74 -0.25 5.79 9.56
C VAL A 74 -1.54 5.27 8.96
N GLN A 75 -1.94 5.84 7.81
CA GLN A 75 -3.17 5.52 7.10
C GLN A 75 -2.93 4.73 5.82
N GLY A 76 -1.70 4.62 5.38
CA GLY A 76 -1.36 3.86 4.19
C GLY A 76 0.14 3.73 4.01
N PHE A 77 0.54 2.80 3.15
CA PHE A 77 1.95 2.63 2.79
C PHE A 77 2.09 2.01 1.40
N LEU A 78 3.26 2.21 0.82
CA LEU A 78 3.69 1.60 -0.43
C LEU A 78 5.05 0.95 -0.21
N GLY A 79 5.18 -0.30 -0.64
CA GLY A 79 6.46 -1.03 -0.63
C GLY A 79 7.07 -1.09 -2.02
N LEU A 80 8.36 -0.75 -2.11
CA LEU A 80 9.09 -0.67 -3.37
C LEU A 80 10.35 -1.52 -3.29
N VAL A 81 10.56 -2.39 -4.29
CA VAL A 81 11.75 -3.23 -4.41
C VAL A 81 12.25 -3.12 -5.85
N ASP A 82 13.36 -2.41 -6.05
CA ASP A 82 13.99 -2.24 -7.38
C ASP A 82 12.99 -1.82 -8.47
N GLY A 83 12.20 -0.80 -8.19
CA GLY A 83 11.18 -0.30 -9.12
C GLY A 83 9.89 -1.13 -9.18
N TYR A 84 9.83 -2.26 -8.50
CA TYR A 84 8.63 -3.07 -8.37
C TYR A 84 7.82 -2.64 -7.16
N ILE A 85 6.57 -2.27 -7.39
CA ILE A 85 5.63 -1.97 -6.31
C ILE A 85 5.10 -3.30 -5.78
N ALA A 86 5.64 -3.73 -4.64
CA ALA A 86 5.24 -4.97 -3.99
C ALA A 86 3.83 -4.88 -3.39
N GLY A 87 3.36 -3.68 -3.10
CA GLY A 87 2.01 -3.44 -2.64
C GLY A 87 1.78 -1.98 -2.26
N ILE A 88 0.52 -1.58 -2.31
CA ILE A 88 0.04 -0.31 -1.80
C ILE A 88 -1.25 -0.58 -1.02
N PHE A 89 -1.30 -0.09 0.21
CA PHE A 89 -2.39 -0.37 1.13
C PHE A 89 -2.82 0.91 1.81
N VAL A 90 -4.13 1.16 1.82
CA VAL A 90 -4.73 2.34 2.46
C VAL A 90 -5.84 1.85 3.38
N ASP A 91 -5.90 2.38 4.61
CA ASP A 91 -6.97 2.07 5.54
C ASP A 91 -8.33 2.37 4.91
N ALA A 92 -9.27 1.44 5.06
CA ALA A 92 -10.61 1.56 4.45
C ALA A 92 -11.33 2.84 4.90
N ALA A 93 -11.14 3.26 6.14
CA ALA A 93 -11.74 4.48 6.68
C ALA A 93 -11.11 5.76 6.11
N ALA A 94 -9.92 5.66 5.53
CA ALA A 94 -9.18 6.79 4.95
C ALA A 94 -9.19 6.80 3.42
N ARG A 95 -9.92 5.90 2.78
CA ARG A 95 -10.02 5.85 1.30
C ARG A 95 -10.71 7.10 0.74
N SER A 96 -10.45 7.37 -0.55
CA SER A 96 -11.01 8.51 -1.30
C SER A 96 -10.54 9.88 -0.79
N LYS A 97 -9.40 9.93 -0.11
CA LYS A 97 -8.74 11.17 0.35
C LYS A 97 -7.45 11.49 -0.40
N GLY A 98 -7.17 10.77 -1.50
CA GLY A 98 -5.97 10.97 -2.30
C GLY A 98 -4.70 10.34 -1.73
N ILE A 99 -4.79 9.47 -0.73
CA ILE A 99 -3.62 8.83 -0.10
C ILE A 99 -2.88 7.93 -1.08
N GLY A 100 -3.61 7.07 -1.79
CA GLY A 100 -3.03 6.20 -2.81
C GLY A 100 -2.32 6.98 -3.90
N HIS A 101 -2.93 8.06 -4.39
CA HIS A 101 -2.32 8.96 -5.36
C HIS A 101 -1.02 9.58 -4.83
N ALA A 102 -1.02 10.08 -3.59
CA ALA A 102 0.16 10.67 -2.99
C ALA A 102 1.32 9.66 -2.86
N LEU A 103 1.03 8.42 -2.48
CA LEU A 103 2.03 7.37 -2.40
C LEU A 103 2.60 7.00 -3.78
N ILE A 104 1.76 6.89 -4.80
CA ILE A 104 2.20 6.63 -6.17
C ILE A 104 3.07 7.78 -6.69
N GLU A 105 2.68 9.02 -6.46
CA GLU A 105 3.47 10.19 -6.86
C GLU A 105 4.85 10.17 -6.19
N ARG A 106 4.92 9.78 -4.93
CA ARG A 106 6.20 9.64 -4.23
C ARG A 106 7.08 8.55 -4.84
N ALA A 107 6.50 7.42 -5.21
CA ALA A 107 7.23 6.35 -5.90
C ALA A 107 7.73 6.80 -7.28
N LYS A 108 6.93 7.56 -8.02
CA LYS A 108 7.34 8.14 -9.31
C LYS A 108 8.52 9.09 -9.21
N GLN A 109 8.64 9.81 -8.09
CA GLN A 109 9.80 10.66 -7.83
C GLN A 109 11.08 9.86 -7.59
N ALA A 110 10.94 8.64 -7.04
CA ALA A 110 12.05 7.79 -6.68
C ALA A 110 12.61 6.98 -7.85
N GLU A 111 11.79 6.72 -8.87
CA GLU A 111 12.12 5.77 -9.95
C GLU A 111 11.75 6.33 -11.33
N GLN A 112 12.51 5.92 -12.34
CA GLN A 112 12.20 6.23 -13.75
C GLN A 112 11.12 5.31 -14.32
N LYS A 113 11.02 4.10 -13.78
CA LYS A 113 10.09 3.06 -14.21
C LYS A 113 9.55 2.35 -12.98
N LEU A 114 8.24 2.14 -12.96
CA LEU A 114 7.56 1.36 -11.93
C LEU A 114 6.81 0.21 -12.59
N THR A 115 6.87 -0.95 -11.93
CA THR A 115 6.10 -2.12 -12.35
C THR A 115 5.28 -2.63 -11.17
N LEU A 116 4.18 -3.30 -11.44
CA LEU A 116 3.35 -3.94 -10.42
C LEU A 116 2.60 -5.12 -11.01
N GLN A 117 2.06 -5.96 -10.15
CA GLN A 117 1.09 -6.98 -10.48
C GLN A 117 -0.20 -6.74 -9.73
N VAL A 118 -1.33 -6.94 -10.39
CA VAL A 118 -2.65 -6.76 -9.82
C VAL A 118 -3.58 -7.84 -10.33
N TYR A 119 -4.39 -8.42 -9.45
CA TYR A 119 -5.38 -9.39 -9.89
C TYR A 119 -6.45 -8.73 -10.76
N LEU A 120 -6.77 -9.37 -11.88
CA LEU A 120 -7.80 -8.87 -12.80
C LEU A 120 -9.14 -8.66 -12.12
N GLN A 121 -9.51 -9.51 -11.17
CA GLN A 121 -10.75 -9.40 -10.42
C GLN A 121 -10.77 -8.24 -9.41
N ASN A 122 -9.61 -7.67 -9.08
CA ASN A 122 -9.52 -6.45 -8.29
C ASN A 122 -9.72 -5.24 -9.21
N GLU A 123 -10.94 -5.05 -9.69
CA GLU A 123 -11.28 -4.03 -10.68
C GLU A 123 -11.02 -2.61 -10.18
N ARG A 124 -11.25 -2.36 -8.90
CA ARG A 124 -11.00 -1.06 -8.27
C ARG A 124 -9.53 -0.67 -8.36
N ALA A 125 -8.63 -1.59 -8.04
CA ALA A 125 -7.19 -1.35 -8.15
C ALA A 125 -6.76 -1.19 -9.61
N CYS A 126 -7.29 -2.01 -10.52
CA CYS A 126 -6.99 -1.88 -11.96
C CYS A 126 -7.37 -0.48 -12.47
N ARG A 127 -8.54 0.03 -12.10
CA ARG A 127 -8.98 1.39 -12.48
C ARG A 127 -8.08 2.46 -11.86
N PHE A 128 -7.71 2.28 -10.60
CA PHE A 128 -6.82 3.20 -9.89
C PHE A 128 -5.46 3.31 -10.61
N TYR A 129 -4.82 2.18 -10.90
CA TYR A 129 -3.51 2.21 -11.56
C TYR A 129 -3.57 2.81 -12.96
N ARG A 130 -4.63 2.54 -13.72
CA ARG A 130 -4.82 3.16 -15.03
C ARG A 130 -4.94 4.68 -14.94
N ARG A 131 -5.68 5.20 -13.95
CA ARG A 131 -5.78 6.64 -13.69
C ARG A 131 -4.43 7.24 -13.31
N GLU A 132 -3.57 6.45 -12.65
CA GLU A 132 -2.23 6.88 -12.27
C GLU A 132 -1.21 6.78 -13.41
N GLY A 133 -1.65 6.38 -14.59
CA GLY A 133 -0.81 6.35 -15.78
C GLY A 133 -0.12 5.01 -16.05
N PHE A 134 -0.48 3.96 -15.33
CA PHE A 134 0.02 2.61 -15.60
C PHE A 134 -0.72 2.00 -16.79
N VAL A 135 0.02 1.24 -17.61
CA VAL A 135 -0.51 0.52 -18.75
C VAL A 135 -0.26 -0.97 -18.58
N GLU A 136 -1.17 -1.79 -19.10
CA GLU A 136 -1.03 -3.24 -19.09
C GLU A 136 0.10 -3.67 -20.01
N ALA A 137 1.04 -4.47 -19.50
CA ALA A 137 2.15 -5.02 -20.26
C ALA A 137 1.89 -6.48 -20.66
N ARG A 138 1.35 -7.29 -19.73
CA ARG A 138 1.01 -8.70 -19.98
C ARG A 138 0.08 -9.24 -18.93
N ARG A 139 -0.48 -10.43 -19.21
CA ARG A 139 -1.34 -11.18 -18.30
C ARG A 139 -0.75 -12.56 -18.03
N GLY A 140 -1.07 -13.13 -16.90
CA GLY A 140 -0.72 -14.49 -16.54
C GLY A 140 -1.50 -14.97 -15.35
N THR A 141 -1.40 -16.25 -15.04
CA THR A 141 -2.02 -16.83 -13.88
C THR A 141 -1.03 -16.82 -12.72
N ASP A 142 -1.45 -16.32 -11.56
CA ASP A 142 -0.67 -16.47 -10.33
C ASP A 142 -0.74 -17.93 -9.89
N PRO A 143 0.38 -18.69 -9.92
CA PRO A 143 0.34 -20.11 -9.58
C PRO A 143 -0.04 -20.37 -8.11
N ALA A 144 0.18 -19.40 -7.23
CA ALA A 144 -0.13 -19.56 -5.81
C ALA A 144 -1.64 -19.51 -5.52
N THR A 145 -2.40 -18.76 -6.31
CA THR A 145 -3.85 -18.56 -6.07
C THR A 145 -4.73 -19.07 -7.22
N GLY A 146 -4.15 -19.34 -8.39
CA GLY A 146 -4.90 -19.68 -9.59
C GLY A 146 -5.62 -18.50 -10.25
N GLN A 147 -5.42 -17.29 -9.76
CA GLN A 147 -6.10 -16.10 -10.23
C GLN A 147 -5.33 -15.43 -11.38
N MET A 148 -6.07 -14.90 -12.37
CA MET A 148 -5.48 -14.10 -13.44
C MET A 148 -4.97 -12.78 -12.87
N GLU A 149 -3.73 -12.43 -13.21
CA GLU A 149 -3.14 -11.15 -12.83
C GLU A 149 -2.58 -10.40 -14.05
N LEU A 150 -2.57 -9.08 -13.94
CA LEU A 150 -2.00 -8.17 -14.91
C LEU A 150 -0.65 -7.68 -14.41
N GLN A 151 0.35 -7.65 -15.28
CA GLN A 151 1.52 -6.82 -15.06
C GLN A 151 1.25 -5.44 -15.65
N MET A 152 1.44 -4.40 -14.87
CA MET A 152 1.27 -3.01 -15.29
C MET A 152 2.59 -2.25 -15.14
N ILE A 153 2.81 -1.30 -16.02
CA ILE A 153 4.06 -0.54 -16.10
C ILE A 153 3.74 0.95 -16.22
N TRP A 154 4.52 1.74 -15.51
CA TRP A 154 4.62 3.18 -15.69
C TRP A 154 6.06 3.55 -16.00
N THR A 155 6.28 4.44 -16.96
CA THR A 155 7.58 5.04 -17.29
C THR A 155 7.44 6.56 -17.30
N ARG A 156 8.51 7.23 -16.84
CA ARG A 156 8.56 8.68 -16.85
C ARG A 156 8.57 9.23 -18.28
#